data_2f72d936e9614862439cf28bcff9889d
#
_entry.id   2f72d936e9614862439cf28bcff9889d
#
_cell.length_a   1.000
_cell.length_b   1.000
_cell.length_c   1.000
_cell.angle_alpha   90.00
_cell.angle_beta   90.00
_cell.angle_gamma   90.00
#
_symmetry.space_group_name_H-M   'P 1'
#
loop_
_entity.id
_entity.type
_entity.pdbx_description
1 polymer ?
#
loop_
_entity_poly.entity_id
_entity_poly.type
_entity_poly.pdbx_seq_one_letter_code
_entity_poly.pdbx_strand_id
1 'polypeptide(L)'
;MTDRRLVTHHAPRGLPDASGLARRPRAVVVGAGIAGLAAATGLAERGVAVDVVERESHLGGRVGGWGDTLDDGTPVAMSRGFHAFFRQYYNLRKLLRRID
;
A
#
# COMPACT_ATOMS: atom_id res chain seq x y z
N MET A 1 14.19 -15.57 16.86
CA MET A 1 13.41 -15.19 18.03
C MET A 1 11.99 -14.88 17.58
N THR A 2 11.03 -15.70 17.98
CA THR A 2 9.62 -15.55 17.57
C THR A 2 8.96 -14.50 18.46
N ASP A 3 8.35 -13.47 17.86
CA ASP A 3 7.63 -12.46 18.62
C ASP A 3 6.34 -13.07 19.19
N ARG A 4 6.24 -13.12 20.53
CA ARG A 4 5.05 -13.68 21.24
C ARG A 4 3.75 -12.91 20.96
N ARG A 5 3.83 -11.70 20.42
CA ARG A 5 2.68 -10.85 20.07
C ARG A 5 2.22 -11.05 18.63
N LEU A 6 2.96 -11.82 17.83
CA LEU A 6 2.58 -12.10 16.45
C LEU A 6 1.39 -13.05 16.41
N VAL A 7 0.24 -12.53 16.04
CA VAL A 7 -0.96 -13.33 15.72
C VAL A 7 -1.02 -13.48 14.21
N THR A 8 -1.03 -14.72 13.74
CA THR A 8 -1.13 -15.03 12.31
C THR A 8 -2.53 -15.53 12.00
N HIS A 9 -3.23 -14.80 11.16
CA HIS A 9 -4.50 -15.22 10.58
C HIS A 9 -4.23 -15.77 9.17
N HIS A 10 -4.53 -17.05 8.98
CA HIS A 10 -4.41 -17.67 7.67
C HIS A 10 -5.62 -17.33 6.82
N ALA A 11 -5.40 -16.91 5.57
CA ALA A 11 -6.49 -16.72 4.63
C ALA A 11 -7.17 -18.06 4.33
N PRO A 12 -8.50 -18.07 4.09
CA PRO A 12 -9.18 -19.25 3.58
C PRO A 12 -8.50 -19.78 2.31
N ARG A 13 -8.54 -21.10 2.12
CA ARG A 13 -8.07 -21.69 0.86
C ARG A 13 -8.92 -21.19 -0.29
N GLY A 14 -8.27 -20.76 -1.36
CA GLY A 14 -8.87 -20.28 -2.59
C GLY A 14 -7.95 -20.56 -3.77
N LEU A 15 -8.28 -20.02 -4.93
CA LEU A 15 -7.37 -20.04 -6.06
C LEU A 15 -6.11 -19.24 -5.72
N PRO A 16 -4.92 -19.73 -6.05
CA PRO A 16 -3.66 -19.01 -5.77
C PRO A 16 -3.57 -17.71 -6.57
N ASP A 17 -4.15 -17.70 -7.77
CA ASP A 17 -4.19 -16.57 -8.69
C ASP A 17 -5.34 -16.71 -9.70
N ALA A 18 -5.42 -15.77 -10.64
CA ALA A 18 -6.45 -15.71 -11.66
C ALA A 18 -6.10 -16.48 -12.93
N SER A 19 -4.98 -17.18 -13.00
CA SER A 19 -4.50 -17.87 -14.22
C SER A 19 -5.42 -19.00 -14.69
N GLY A 20 -6.13 -19.65 -13.75
CA GLY A 20 -7.12 -20.70 -14.05
C GLY A 20 -8.50 -20.19 -14.46
N LEU A 21 -8.72 -18.89 -14.52
CA LEU A 21 -10.02 -18.32 -14.90
C LEU A 21 -10.11 -18.13 -16.41
N ALA A 22 -11.29 -18.44 -16.98
CA ALA A 22 -11.57 -18.28 -18.41
C ALA A 22 -11.46 -16.81 -18.88
N ARG A 23 -11.66 -15.86 -17.96
CA ARG A 23 -11.54 -14.44 -18.22
C ARG A 23 -10.73 -13.78 -17.11
N ARG A 24 -9.75 -12.95 -17.48
CA ARG A 24 -8.96 -12.17 -16.54
C ARG A 24 -9.88 -11.17 -15.79
N PRO A 25 -9.99 -11.26 -14.46
CA PRO A 25 -10.80 -10.33 -13.69
C PRO A 25 -10.17 -8.93 -13.70
N ARG A 26 -11.01 -7.92 -13.54
CA ARG A 26 -10.61 -6.52 -13.35
C ARG A 26 -11.10 -6.02 -12.00
N ALA A 27 -10.33 -5.16 -11.39
CA ALA A 27 -10.68 -4.48 -10.15
C ALA A 27 -10.34 -3.00 -10.25
N VAL A 28 -11.14 -2.18 -9.60
CA VAL A 28 -10.84 -0.76 -9.40
C VAL A 28 -10.57 -0.55 -7.92
N VAL A 29 -9.41 0.02 -7.61
CA VAL A 29 -9.03 0.42 -6.25
C VAL A 29 -9.19 1.93 -6.14
N VAL A 30 -10.07 2.37 -5.26
CA VAL A 30 -10.32 3.78 -5.02
C VAL A 30 -9.48 4.28 -3.86
N GLY A 31 -8.58 5.22 -4.16
CA GLY A 31 -7.61 5.79 -3.23
C GLY A 31 -6.24 5.10 -3.27
N ALA A 32 -5.20 5.88 -3.47
CA ALA A 32 -3.81 5.43 -3.55
C ALA A 32 -3.02 5.74 -2.26
N GLY A 33 -3.64 5.60 -1.11
CA GLY A 33 -2.97 5.50 0.18
C GLY A 33 -2.33 4.12 0.37
N ILE A 34 -1.65 3.88 1.49
CA ILE A 34 -0.96 2.60 1.78
C ILE A 34 -1.89 1.40 1.61
N ALA A 35 -3.13 1.48 2.10
CA ALA A 35 -4.09 0.38 2.01
C ALA A 35 -4.47 0.08 0.56
N GLY A 36 -4.79 1.12 -0.23
CA GLY A 36 -5.13 0.96 -1.65
C GLY A 36 -3.96 0.43 -2.47
N LEU A 37 -2.76 0.97 -2.28
CA LEU A 37 -1.55 0.48 -2.96
C LEU A 37 -1.23 -0.98 -2.58
N ALA A 38 -1.38 -1.36 -1.31
CA ALA A 38 -1.20 -2.73 -0.87
C ALA A 38 -2.22 -3.69 -1.49
N ALA A 39 -3.50 -3.27 -1.57
CA ALA A 39 -4.57 -4.04 -2.20
C ALA A 39 -4.31 -4.20 -3.71
N ALA A 40 -3.96 -3.11 -4.40
CA ALA A 40 -3.66 -3.12 -5.82
C ALA A 40 -2.49 -4.05 -6.14
N THR A 41 -1.39 -3.97 -5.38
CA THR A 41 -0.24 -4.86 -5.51
C THR A 41 -0.65 -6.32 -5.33
N GLY A 42 -1.35 -6.65 -4.24
CA GLY A 42 -1.76 -8.02 -3.96
C GLY A 42 -2.73 -8.61 -4.99
N LEU A 43 -3.58 -7.80 -5.59
CA LEU A 43 -4.46 -8.21 -6.69
C LEU A 43 -3.67 -8.42 -7.99
N ALA A 44 -2.78 -7.49 -8.33
CA ALA A 44 -1.95 -7.57 -9.52
C ALA A 44 -1.02 -8.80 -9.50
N GLU A 45 -0.39 -9.08 -8.35
CA GLU A 45 0.42 -10.29 -8.14
C GLU A 45 -0.37 -11.59 -8.40
N ARG A 46 -1.69 -11.55 -8.24
CA ARG A 46 -2.60 -12.69 -8.51
C ARG A 46 -3.22 -12.68 -9.90
N GLY A 47 -2.70 -11.87 -10.81
CA GLY A 47 -3.15 -11.83 -12.19
C GLY A 47 -4.43 -11.04 -12.44
N VAL A 48 -4.93 -10.29 -11.45
CA VAL A 48 -6.07 -9.39 -11.63
C VAL A 48 -5.59 -8.12 -12.35
N ALA A 49 -6.32 -7.66 -13.36
CA ALA A 49 -6.08 -6.34 -13.94
C ALA A 49 -6.59 -5.27 -12.97
N VAL A 50 -5.75 -4.33 -12.57
CA VAL A 50 -6.09 -3.34 -11.54
C VAL A 50 -5.95 -1.94 -12.09
N ASP A 51 -7.02 -1.17 -11.92
CA ASP A 51 -7.02 0.28 -12.11
C ASP A 51 -7.02 0.94 -10.72
N VAL A 52 -6.10 1.86 -10.47
CA VAL A 52 -6.08 2.65 -9.23
C VAL A 52 -6.53 4.06 -9.56
N VAL A 53 -7.54 4.54 -8.87
CA VAL A 53 -8.04 5.92 -9.01
C VAL A 53 -7.75 6.71 -7.74
N GLU A 54 -7.11 7.85 -7.91
CA GLU A 54 -6.73 8.76 -6.82
C GLU A 54 -7.25 10.16 -7.14
N ARG A 55 -7.81 10.81 -6.13
CA ARG A 55 -8.36 12.16 -6.25
C ARG A 55 -7.24 13.22 -6.28
N GLU A 56 -6.21 13.00 -5.49
CA GLU A 56 -5.09 13.95 -5.37
C GLU A 56 -4.08 13.75 -6.52
N SER A 57 -3.30 14.78 -6.79
CA SER A 57 -2.23 14.73 -7.79
C SER A 57 -0.99 13.93 -7.32
N HIS A 58 -1.00 13.41 -6.10
CA HIS A 58 0.09 12.65 -5.50
C HIS A 58 -0.42 11.37 -4.83
N LEU A 59 0.45 10.39 -4.70
CA LEU A 59 0.16 9.11 -4.06
C LEU A 59 0.58 9.12 -2.59
N GLY A 60 0.16 8.10 -1.83
CA GLY A 60 0.58 7.89 -0.45
C GLY A 60 -0.46 8.30 0.58
N GLY A 61 -1.44 9.11 0.21
CA GLY A 61 -2.51 9.52 1.11
C GLY A 61 -1.96 10.22 2.36
N ARG A 62 -2.32 9.73 3.54
CA ARG A 62 -1.94 10.37 4.82
C ARG A 62 -0.47 10.24 5.20
N VAL A 63 0.30 9.36 4.57
CA VAL A 63 1.77 9.26 4.77
C VAL A 63 2.55 10.08 3.74
N GLY A 64 1.87 10.60 2.73
CA GLY A 64 2.46 11.52 1.76
C GLY A 64 2.86 12.85 2.41
N GLY A 65 3.94 13.43 1.88
CA GLY A 65 4.37 14.79 2.21
C GLY A 65 4.17 15.73 1.02
N TRP A 66 4.28 17.00 1.27
CA TRP A 66 4.22 18.07 0.25
C TRP A 66 5.26 19.15 0.53
N GLY A 67 5.59 19.91 -0.49
CA GLY A 67 6.39 21.12 -0.34
C GLY A 67 5.53 22.29 0.09
N ASP A 68 6.09 23.14 0.93
CA ASP A 68 5.49 24.42 1.34
C ASP A 68 6.58 25.48 1.43
N THR A 69 6.20 26.72 1.64
CA THR A 69 7.15 27.84 1.75
C THR A 69 6.78 28.67 2.96
N LEU A 70 7.75 28.95 3.81
CA LEU A 70 7.58 29.85 4.96
C LEU A 70 7.42 31.30 4.50
N ASP A 71 6.95 32.16 5.39
CA ASP A 71 6.73 33.60 5.11
C ASP A 71 8.01 34.33 4.67
N ASP A 72 9.16 33.84 5.06
CA ASP A 72 10.49 34.36 4.64
C ASP A 72 10.98 33.83 3.29
N GLY A 73 10.18 32.99 2.59
CA GLY A 73 10.52 32.38 1.33
C GLY A 73 11.30 31.05 1.43
N THR A 74 11.57 30.56 2.64
CA THR A 74 12.29 29.31 2.84
C THR A 74 11.44 28.10 2.44
N PRO A 75 11.89 27.24 1.49
CA PRO A 75 11.17 26.02 1.14
C PRO A 75 11.28 24.97 2.25
N VAL A 76 10.18 24.33 2.58
CA VAL A 76 10.09 23.29 3.60
C VAL A 76 9.33 22.07 3.10
N ALA A 77 9.68 20.91 3.63
CA ALA A 77 8.92 19.69 3.40
C ALA A 77 7.93 19.50 4.56
N MET A 78 6.67 19.39 4.24
CA MET A 78 5.58 19.20 5.20
C MET A 78 5.06 17.79 5.18
N SER A 79 4.58 17.30 6.31
CA SER A 79 3.86 16.04 6.43
C SER A 79 2.74 16.17 7.45
N ARG A 80 1.82 15.18 7.47
CA ARG A 80 0.69 15.17 8.41
C ARG A 80 1.07 14.77 9.84
N GLY A 81 2.35 14.77 10.16
CA GLY A 81 2.85 14.46 11.49
C GLY A 81 3.93 13.37 11.47
N PHE A 82 4.21 12.84 12.65
CA PHE A 82 5.25 11.83 12.83
C PHE A 82 4.83 10.49 12.20
N HIS A 83 5.67 9.96 11.31
CA HIS A 83 5.50 8.67 10.68
C HIS A 83 6.66 7.76 11.06
N ALA A 84 6.40 6.75 11.88
CA ALA A 84 7.36 5.72 12.21
C ALA A 84 6.82 4.34 11.86
N PHE A 85 7.68 3.52 11.26
CA PHE A 85 7.36 2.15 10.91
C PHE A 85 8.20 1.21 11.78
N PHE A 86 7.56 0.62 12.77
CA PHE A 86 8.22 -0.28 13.71
C PHE A 86 8.45 -1.67 13.11
N ARG A 87 9.40 -2.40 13.69
CA ARG A 87 9.72 -3.77 13.25
C ARG A 87 8.52 -4.72 13.30
N GLN A 88 7.54 -4.44 14.15
CA GLN A 88 6.29 -5.20 14.30
C GLN A 88 5.32 -5.03 13.13
N TYR A 89 5.54 -4.09 12.23
CA TYR A 89 4.71 -3.94 11.02
C TYR A 89 5.09 -5.00 9.97
N TYR A 90 4.90 -6.26 10.32
CA TYR A 90 5.35 -7.41 9.54
C TYR A 90 4.79 -7.44 8.12
N ASN A 91 3.51 -7.14 7.96
CA ASN A 91 2.85 -7.15 6.66
C ASN A 91 3.33 -6.03 5.75
N LEU A 92 3.52 -4.83 6.28
CA LEU A 92 4.08 -3.70 5.52
C LEU A 92 5.50 -4.02 5.05
N ARG A 93 6.34 -4.54 5.94
CA ARG A 93 7.72 -4.93 5.59
C ARG A 93 7.77 -6.05 4.55
N LYS A 94 6.84 -7.02 4.62
CA LYS A 94 6.71 -8.06 3.59
C LYS A 94 6.28 -7.47 2.25
N LEU A 95 5.35 -6.52 2.25
CA LEU A 95 4.93 -5.81 1.05
C LEU A 95 6.11 -5.08 0.41
N LEU A 96 6.80 -4.24 1.17
CA LEU A 96 7.93 -3.45 0.68
C LEU A 96 9.03 -4.33 0.06
N ARG A 97 9.37 -5.47 0.66
CA ARG A 97 10.35 -6.42 0.11
C ARG A 97 9.93 -7.10 -1.19
N ARG A 98 8.66 -7.03 -1.56
CA ARG A 98 8.17 -7.63 -2.82
C ARG A 98 8.17 -6.65 -3.98
N ILE A 99 8.15 -5.36 -3.68
CA ILE A 99 8.06 -4.29 -4.68
C ILE A 99 9.40 -3.58 -4.90
N ASP A 100 10.42 -3.89 -4.10
CA ASP A 100 11.80 -3.40 -4.21
C ASP A 100 12.65 -4.47 -4.98
#